data_79dff20cfe9a916d4a007329eec26de3
#
_entry.id   79dff20cfe9a916d4a007329eec26de3
#
_cell.length_a   1.000
_cell.length_b   1.000
_cell.length_c   1.000
_cell.angle_alpha   90.00
_cell.angle_beta   90.00
_cell.angle_gamma   90.00
#
_symmetry.space_group_name_H-M   'P 1'
#
loop_
_entity.id
_entity.type
_entity.pdbx_description
1 polymer ?
#
loop_
_entity_poly.entity_id
_entity_poly.type
_entity_poly.pdbx_seq_one_letter_code
_entity_poly.pdbx_strand_id
1 'polypeptide(L)'
;MKILSYTIKKGGKSMKIKSYDIKLKEYEQYLSSLPFICTEKIESEKTVFVMVDIINGFIRGGVLHDKEIENIITPVKAFLEYCKRKNIKSIAFSDCHSEDSCEFATFPPHCIKGSNECKIVGDLSKIGGFEIIEKNSVNGFHASGFRKFLENNMNKSCYIVCGDCTDICVLNFCLSLKTFFNEINKSAEILVPINMTETFHAEKHDRSFANISALSVMETNGIKLVGGIEINE
;
A
#
# COMPACT_ATOMS: atom_id res chain seq x y z
N MET A 1 8.96 -25.05 25.64
CA MET A 1 8.18 -24.00 24.94
C MET A 1 6.70 -24.41 25.05
N LYS A 2 5.91 -23.69 25.86
CA LYS A 2 4.49 -24.03 26.06
C LYS A 2 3.69 -23.50 24.87
N ILE A 3 3.05 -24.38 24.13
CA ILE A 3 2.09 -24.03 23.09
C ILE A 3 0.84 -23.50 23.79
N LEU A 4 0.65 -22.16 23.77
CA LEU A 4 -0.56 -21.53 24.26
C LEU A 4 -1.64 -21.64 23.18
N SER A 5 -2.61 -22.52 23.37
CA SER A 5 -3.81 -22.57 22.52
C SER A 5 -4.92 -21.77 23.20
N TYR A 6 -5.41 -20.74 22.52
CA TYR A 6 -6.58 -19.98 22.98
C TYR A 6 -7.85 -20.52 22.31
N THR A 7 -8.89 -20.71 23.12
CA THR A 7 -10.21 -21.11 22.63
C THR A 7 -11.17 -19.97 22.84
N ILE A 8 -11.64 -19.37 21.76
CA ILE A 8 -12.72 -18.38 21.83
C ILE A 8 -14.05 -19.13 21.75
N LYS A 9 -14.85 -19.07 22.83
CA LYS A 9 -16.19 -19.63 22.87
C LYS A 9 -17.22 -18.53 22.58
N LYS A 10 -17.95 -18.65 21.47
CA LYS A 10 -19.15 -17.86 21.20
C LYS A 10 -20.21 -18.79 20.62
N GLY A 11 -21.34 -18.95 21.30
CA GLY A 11 -22.50 -19.67 20.77
C GLY A 11 -22.27 -21.17 20.46
N GLY A 12 -21.56 -21.92 21.30
CA GLY A 12 -21.42 -23.38 21.17
C GLY A 12 -20.45 -23.89 20.11
N LYS A 13 -19.84 -23.04 19.27
CA LYS A 13 -18.75 -23.42 18.37
C LYS A 13 -17.42 -22.87 18.91
N SER A 14 -16.42 -23.76 19.05
CA SER A 14 -15.06 -23.38 19.41
C SER A 14 -14.22 -23.18 18.15
N MET A 15 -13.66 -21.99 17.97
CA MET A 15 -12.63 -21.76 16.99
C MET A 15 -11.27 -22.04 17.65
N LYS A 16 -10.59 -23.11 17.24
CA LYS A 16 -9.24 -23.42 17.71
C LYS A 16 -8.25 -22.55 16.94
N ILE A 17 -7.69 -21.57 17.63
CA ILE A 17 -6.55 -20.81 17.12
C ILE A 17 -5.29 -21.56 17.55
N LYS A 18 -4.73 -22.36 16.66
CA LYS A 18 -3.47 -23.05 16.90
C LYS A 18 -2.30 -22.08 16.78
N SER A 19 -1.49 -22.01 17.83
CA SER A 19 -0.13 -21.39 17.90
C SER A 19 0.19 -20.30 16.86
N TYR A 20 -0.34 -19.11 17.09
CA TYR A 20 -0.09 -17.92 16.24
C TYR A 20 1.41 -17.64 16.08
N ASP A 21 2.18 -17.73 17.17
CA ASP A 21 3.60 -17.33 17.18
C ASP A 21 4.49 -18.09 16.20
N ILE A 22 4.22 -19.39 15.99
CA ILE A 22 5.02 -20.20 15.06
C ILE A 22 4.68 -19.84 13.62
N LYS A 23 3.40 -19.70 13.29
CA LYS A 23 2.97 -19.36 11.93
C LYS A 23 3.34 -17.93 11.52
N LEU A 24 3.27 -16.98 12.45
CA LEU A 24 3.75 -15.62 12.21
C LEU A 24 5.24 -15.61 11.87
N LYS A 25 6.06 -16.31 12.67
CA LYS A 25 7.51 -16.41 12.38
C LYS A 25 7.81 -17.12 11.07
N GLU A 26 7.09 -18.17 10.73
CA GLU A 26 7.23 -18.86 9.44
C GLU A 26 6.89 -17.91 8.28
N TYR A 27 5.83 -17.10 8.42
CA TYR A 27 5.44 -16.15 7.40
C TYR A 27 6.40 -14.95 7.32
N GLU A 28 6.90 -14.45 8.46
CA GLU A 28 7.98 -13.44 8.49
C GLU A 28 9.25 -13.93 7.76
N GLN A 29 9.65 -15.17 8.00
CA GLN A 29 10.78 -15.78 7.29
C GLN A 29 10.51 -15.89 5.79
N TYR A 30 9.30 -16.28 5.41
CA TYR A 30 8.87 -16.32 4.01
C TYR A 30 8.96 -14.94 3.36
N LEU A 31 8.37 -13.91 3.98
CA LEU A 31 8.42 -12.53 3.48
C LEU A 31 9.87 -12.05 3.32
N SER A 32 10.72 -12.35 4.29
CA SER A 32 12.15 -11.98 4.25
C SER A 32 12.94 -12.72 3.15
N SER A 33 12.42 -13.82 2.63
CA SER A 33 13.02 -14.60 1.55
C SER A 33 12.51 -14.23 0.17
N LEU A 34 11.55 -13.32 0.07
CA LEU A 34 10.98 -12.91 -1.21
C LEU A 34 12.06 -12.31 -2.12
N PRO A 35 12.11 -12.70 -3.40
CA PRO A 35 13.10 -12.19 -4.33
C PRO A 35 12.82 -10.71 -4.65
N PHE A 36 13.89 -9.98 -4.94
CA PHE A 36 13.81 -8.68 -5.60
C PHE A 36 13.51 -8.87 -7.09
N ILE A 37 12.80 -7.92 -7.67
CA ILE A 37 12.60 -7.87 -9.13
C ILE A 37 13.57 -6.88 -9.73
N CYS A 38 14.34 -7.32 -10.72
CA CYS A 38 15.19 -6.44 -11.51
C CYS A 38 14.34 -5.57 -12.45
N THR A 39 14.69 -4.30 -12.56
CA THR A 39 13.99 -3.33 -13.43
C THR A 39 13.96 -3.71 -14.89
N GLU A 40 14.91 -4.53 -15.36
CA GLU A 40 14.95 -5.08 -16.73
C GLU A 40 13.72 -5.93 -17.08
N LYS A 41 13.04 -6.49 -16.07
CA LYS A 41 11.80 -7.28 -16.23
C LYS A 41 10.54 -6.42 -16.24
N ILE A 42 10.67 -5.09 -16.08
CA ILE A 42 9.54 -4.17 -16.03
C ILE A 42 9.30 -3.58 -17.41
N GLU A 43 8.18 -3.95 -18.03
CA GLU A 43 7.75 -3.39 -19.30
C GLU A 43 7.14 -1.99 -19.09
N SER A 44 7.90 -0.94 -19.39
CA SER A 44 7.51 0.46 -19.13
C SER A 44 6.15 0.82 -19.74
N GLU A 45 5.88 0.38 -20.96
CA GLU A 45 4.63 0.70 -21.67
C GLU A 45 3.40 0.03 -21.04
N LYS A 46 3.58 -1.07 -20.31
CA LYS A 46 2.49 -1.81 -19.66
C LYS A 46 2.34 -1.49 -18.18
N THR A 47 3.31 -0.78 -17.61
CA THR A 47 3.39 -0.59 -16.16
C THR A 47 2.84 0.76 -15.73
N VAL A 48 2.21 0.77 -14.55
CA VAL A 48 1.86 1.96 -13.76
C VAL A 48 2.51 1.82 -12.39
N PHE A 49 3.20 2.85 -11.94
CA PHE A 49 3.68 2.97 -10.57
C PHE A 49 2.67 3.76 -9.74
N VAL A 50 2.21 3.18 -8.64
CA VAL A 50 1.18 3.75 -7.76
C VAL A 50 1.76 3.97 -6.38
N MET A 51 1.87 5.22 -5.98
CA MET A 51 2.29 5.63 -4.63
C MET A 51 1.04 5.99 -3.81
N VAL A 52 0.83 5.32 -2.69
CA VAL A 52 -0.33 5.52 -1.84
C VAL A 52 0.10 6.31 -0.61
N ASP A 53 -0.45 7.52 -0.48
CA ASP A 53 -0.40 8.38 0.70
C ASP A 53 0.99 8.69 1.29
N ILE A 54 2.04 8.73 0.45
CA ILE A 54 3.37 9.16 0.89
C ILE A 54 3.37 10.69 1.04
N ILE A 55 2.65 11.14 2.05
CA ILE A 55 2.32 12.54 2.31
C ILE A 55 2.86 13.03 3.65
N ASN A 56 2.91 14.33 3.84
CA ASN A 56 3.46 14.91 5.07
C ASN A 56 2.69 14.48 6.32
N GLY A 57 1.37 14.31 6.22
CA GLY A 57 0.49 13.96 7.35
C GLY A 57 0.83 12.61 8.00
N PHE A 58 1.34 11.64 7.23
CA PHE A 58 1.72 10.33 7.75
C PHE A 58 3.22 10.17 7.96
N ILE A 59 4.05 10.92 7.23
CA ILE A 59 5.51 10.73 7.22
C ILE A 59 6.27 11.81 8.00
N ARG A 60 5.79 13.06 8.00
CA ARG A 60 6.54 14.19 8.59
C ARG A 60 5.92 14.75 9.86
N GLY A 61 4.62 14.64 10.01
CA GLY A 61 3.91 15.14 11.18
C GLY A 61 2.41 15.26 10.91
N GLY A 62 1.61 15.00 11.91
CA GLY A 62 0.15 14.90 11.89
C GLY A 62 -0.30 13.97 13.00
N VAL A 63 -1.61 13.89 13.23
CA VAL A 63 -2.16 13.06 14.31
C VAL A 63 -1.99 11.55 14.06
N LEU A 64 -1.80 11.15 12.80
CA LEU A 64 -1.57 9.75 12.38
C LEU A 64 -0.13 9.49 11.92
N HIS A 65 0.78 10.43 12.19
CA HIS A 65 2.20 10.27 11.84
C HIS A 65 2.86 9.13 12.60
N ASP A 66 3.64 8.33 11.90
CA ASP A 66 4.55 7.36 12.49
C ASP A 66 5.92 7.41 11.80
N LYS A 67 6.98 7.54 12.60
CA LYS A 67 8.35 7.71 12.12
C LYS A 67 8.86 6.51 11.30
N GLU A 68 8.40 5.31 11.60
CA GLU A 68 8.87 4.11 10.89
C GLU A 68 8.37 4.07 9.43
N ILE A 69 7.25 4.75 9.13
CA ILE A 69 6.76 4.88 7.75
C ILE A 69 7.79 5.61 6.86
N GLU A 70 8.61 6.48 7.42
CA GLU A 70 9.66 7.19 6.68
C GLU A 70 10.68 6.24 6.00
N ASN A 71 10.84 5.03 6.50
CA ASN A 71 11.78 4.04 5.96
C ASN A 71 11.47 3.64 4.51
N ILE A 72 10.22 3.78 4.06
CA ILE A 72 9.85 3.47 2.67
C ILE A 72 10.32 4.53 1.66
N ILE A 73 10.66 5.74 2.11
CA ILE A 73 11.00 6.85 1.20
C ILE A 73 12.19 6.52 0.31
N THR A 74 13.24 5.95 0.88
CA THR A 74 14.48 5.66 0.12
C THR A 74 14.25 4.73 -1.06
N PRO A 75 13.67 3.53 -0.91
CA PRO A 75 13.41 2.66 -2.04
C PRO A 75 12.35 3.22 -3.00
N VAL A 76 11.32 3.90 -2.51
CA VAL A 76 10.30 4.53 -3.35
C VAL A 76 10.90 5.64 -4.20
N LYS A 77 11.74 6.50 -3.61
CA LYS A 77 12.46 7.56 -4.32
C LYS A 77 13.31 7.00 -5.46
N ALA A 78 14.12 6.00 -5.17
CA ALA A 78 14.98 5.37 -6.16
C ALA A 78 14.17 4.81 -7.35
N PHE A 79 13.06 4.13 -7.06
CA PHE A 79 12.21 3.59 -8.12
C PHE A 79 11.42 4.67 -8.88
N LEU A 80 10.99 5.76 -8.22
CA LEU A 80 10.35 6.89 -8.89
C LEU A 80 11.30 7.60 -9.88
N GLU A 81 12.57 7.77 -9.48
CA GLU A 81 13.60 8.30 -10.39
C GLU A 81 13.80 7.41 -11.62
N TYR A 82 13.82 6.09 -11.42
CA TYR A 82 13.84 5.14 -12.53
C TYR A 82 12.58 5.27 -13.42
N CYS A 83 11.39 5.29 -12.82
CA CYS A 83 10.12 5.45 -13.55
C CYS A 83 10.13 6.72 -14.43
N LYS A 84 10.63 7.82 -13.87
CA LYS A 84 10.73 9.09 -14.62
C LYS A 84 11.68 8.96 -15.82
N ARG A 85 12.87 8.35 -15.63
CA ARG A 85 13.83 8.14 -16.72
C ARG A 85 13.28 7.23 -17.83
N LYS A 86 12.50 6.22 -17.46
CA LYS A 86 11.94 5.22 -18.39
C LYS A 86 10.53 5.56 -18.88
N ASN A 87 10.01 6.76 -18.55
CA ASN A 87 8.64 7.19 -18.88
C ASN A 87 7.55 6.22 -18.41
N ILE A 88 7.77 5.52 -17.30
CA ILE A 88 6.75 4.70 -16.66
C ILE A 88 5.68 5.62 -16.06
N LYS A 89 4.42 5.39 -16.43
CA LYS A 89 3.29 6.16 -15.91
C LYS A 89 3.24 6.03 -14.40
N SER A 90 3.22 7.16 -13.70
CA SER A 90 3.22 7.19 -12.23
C SER A 90 2.09 8.04 -11.70
N ILE A 91 1.44 7.60 -10.63
CA ILE A 91 0.43 8.35 -9.88
C ILE A 91 0.76 8.33 -8.40
N ALA A 92 0.32 9.36 -7.68
CA ALA A 92 0.40 9.44 -6.24
C ALA A 92 -0.98 9.78 -5.67
N PHE A 93 -1.53 8.89 -4.85
CA PHE A 93 -2.68 9.23 -4.04
C PHE A 93 -2.27 10.16 -2.91
N SER A 94 -3.15 11.09 -2.60
CA SER A 94 -3.04 11.99 -1.47
C SER A 94 -4.32 11.96 -0.68
N ASP A 95 -4.25 11.50 0.55
CA ASP A 95 -5.36 11.59 1.47
C ASP A 95 -5.69 13.07 1.73
N CYS A 96 -6.93 13.46 1.42
CA CYS A 96 -7.32 14.87 1.38
C CYS A 96 -8.81 14.99 1.69
N HIS A 97 -9.10 15.13 2.98
CA HIS A 97 -10.45 15.09 3.51
C HIS A 97 -11.13 16.45 3.53
N SER A 98 -12.45 16.48 3.26
CA SER A 98 -13.29 17.60 3.65
C SER A 98 -13.39 17.67 5.18
N GLU A 99 -13.67 18.85 5.73
CA GLU A 99 -13.78 19.06 7.19
C GLU A 99 -14.89 18.22 7.84
N ASP A 100 -15.89 17.83 7.07
CA ASP A 100 -17.04 17.01 7.46
C ASP A 100 -16.94 15.54 7.00
N SER A 101 -15.74 15.06 6.73
CA SER A 101 -15.51 13.68 6.25
C SER A 101 -16.13 12.65 7.19
N CYS A 102 -16.93 11.73 6.64
CA CYS A 102 -17.50 10.60 7.38
C CYS A 102 -16.43 9.69 7.97
N GLU A 103 -15.21 9.70 7.42
CA GLU A 103 -14.08 8.88 7.89
C GLU A 103 -13.61 9.29 9.29
N PHE A 104 -13.89 10.52 9.70
CA PHE A 104 -13.58 11.02 11.05
C PHE A 104 -14.45 10.40 12.17
N ALA A 105 -15.43 9.58 11.81
CA ALA A 105 -16.08 8.69 12.77
C ALA A 105 -15.19 7.51 13.22
N THR A 106 -14.17 7.17 12.42
CA THR A 106 -13.25 6.05 12.67
C THR A 106 -11.86 6.54 13.05
N PHE A 107 -11.37 7.56 12.36
CA PHE A 107 -10.05 8.16 12.58
C PHE A 107 -10.21 9.60 13.11
N PRO A 108 -9.24 10.10 13.89
CA PRO A 108 -9.25 11.53 14.25
C PRO A 108 -9.15 12.39 12.97
N PRO A 109 -9.65 13.65 12.99
CA PRO A 109 -9.45 14.55 11.85
C PRO A 109 -7.99 14.68 11.47
N HIS A 110 -7.69 14.42 10.20
CA HIS A 110 -6.34 14.41 9.61
C HIS A 110 -6.42 14.80 8.15
N CYS A 111 -5.30 15.17 7.55
CA CYS A 111 -5.18 15.46 6.13
C CYS A 111 -6.32 16.34 5.58
N ILE A 112 -6.67 17.40 6.32
CA ILE A 112 -7.73 18.33 5.90
C ILE A 112 -7.33 19.05 4.62
N LYS A 113 -8.25 19.13 3.69
CA LYS A 113 -8.04 19.74 2.36
C LYS A 113 -7.44 21.15 2.48
N GLY A 114 -6.37 21.37 1.71
CA GLY A 114 -5.62 22.62 1.74
C GLY A 114 -4.53 22.70 2.82
N SER A 115 -4.48 21.74 3.76
CA SER A 115 -3.41 21.67 4.76
C SER A 115 -2.08 21.21 4.16
N ASN A 116 -1.01 21.35 4.93
CA ASN A 116 0.30 20.80 4.54
C ASN A 116 0.33 19.27 4.63
N GLU A 117 -0.55 18.67 5.41
CA GLU A 117 -0.61 17.22 5.61
C GLU A 117 -0.94 16.48 4.30
N CYS A 118 -1.82 17.04 3.44
CA CYS A 118 -2.19 16.45 2.15
C CYS A 118 -1.05 16.45 1.11
N LYS A 119 0.03 17.18 1.33
CA LYS A 119 1.08 17.34 0.31
C LYS A 119 2.00 16.14 0.28
N ILE A 120 2.29 15.65 -0.92
CA ILE A 120 3.34 14.65 -1.14
C ILE A 120 4.66 15.15 -0.53
N VAL A 121 5.37 14.27 0.15
CA VAL A 121 6.65 14.62 0.80
C VAL A 121 7.64 15.25 -0.17
N GLY A 122 8.43 16.20 0.34
CA GLY A 122 9.38 16.97 -0.48
C GLY A 122 10.41 16.11 -1.22
N ASP A 123 10.74 14.95 -0.67
CA ASP A 123 11.67 14.01 -1.28
C ASP A 123 11.19 13.47 -2.63
N LEU A 124 9.89 13.24 -2.77
CA LEU A 124 9.26 12.74 -4.00
C LEU A 124 8.75 13.88 -4.88
N SER A 125 8.17 14.93 -4.30
CA SER A 125 7.62 16.04 -5.05
C SER A 125 8.69 16.79 -5.88
N LYS A 126 9.93 16.85 -5.40
CA LYS A 126 11.07 17.42 -6.15
C LYS A 126 11.45 16.61 -7.39
N ILE A 127 11.26 15.31 -7.35
CA ILE A 127 11.49 14.44 -8.53
C ILE A 127 10.39 14.71 -9.57
N GLY A 128 9.13 14.77 -9.12
CA GLY A 128 7.98 14.92 -10.00
C GLY A 128 7.81 13.73 -10.95
N GLY A 129 7.09 13.95 -12.07
CA GLY A 129 6.87 12.90 -13.07
C GLY A 129 5.70 11.97 -12.74
N PHE A 130 4.82 12.38 -11.84
CA PHE A 130 3.60 11.66 -11.47
C PHE A 130 2.39 12.59 -11.42
N GLU A 131 1.21 12.03 -11.58
CA GLU A 131 -0.08 12.70 -11.39
C GLU A 131 -0.53 12.54 -9.96
N ILE A 132 -0.99 13.62 -9.31
CA ILE A 132 -1.54 13.56 -7.96
C ILE A 132 -3.05 13.34 -8.05
N ILE A 133 -3.56 12.37 -7.30
CA ILE A 133 -4.98 12.05 -7.21
C ILE A 133 -5.41 12.19 -5.75
N GLU A 134 -6.16 13.24 -5.45
CA GLU A 134 -6.77 13.42 -4.12
C GLU A 134 -7.84 12.36 -3.89
N LYS A 135 -7.87 11.80 -2.69
CA LYS A 135 -8.94 10.88 -2.22
C LYS A 135 -9.49 11.35 -0.88
N ASN A 136 -10.78 11.15 -0.66
CA ASN A 136 -11.49 11.46 0.58
C ASN A 136 -11.94 10.18 1.32
N SER A 137 -11.25 9.09 1.07
CA SER A 137 -11.46 7.82 1.79
C SER A 137 -10.21 6.97 1.72
N VAL A 138 -10.08 6.01 2.65
CA VAL A 138 -8.96 5.04 2.68
C VAL A 138 -8.73 4.34 1.34
N ASN A 139 -9.76 4.17 0.51
CA ASN A 139 -9.65 3.42 -0.75
C ASN A 139 -9.53 4.34 -1.97
N GLY A 140 -8.32 4.58 -2.43
CA GLY A 140 -8.03 5.39 -3.62
C GLY A 140 -8.69 4.89 -4.92
N PHE A 141 -9.13 3.62 -4.97
CA PHE A 141 -9.85 3.07 -6.12
C PHE A 141 -11.15 3.83 -6.41
N HIS A 142 -11.81 4.34 -5.37
CA HIS A 142 -13.07 5.09 -5.49
C HIS A 142 -12.87 6.57 -5.82
N ALA A 143 -11.66 7.09 -5.78
CA ALA A 143 -11.39 8.47 -6.15
C ALA A 143 -11.76 8.74 -7.62
N SER A 144 -12.49 9.82 -7.88
CA SER A 144 -12.94 10.16 -9.22
C SER A 144 -11.77 10.37 -10.19
N GLY A 145 -10.66 10.93 -9.70
CA GLY A 145 -9.42 11.09 -10.46
C GLY A 145 -8.83 9.74 -10.89
N PHE A 146 -8.85 8.72 -10.01
CA PHE A 146 -8.37 7.39 -10.35
C PHE A 146 -9.26 6.69 -11.37
N ARG A 147 -10.57 6.83 -11.25
CA ARG A 147 -11.51 6.25 -12.24
C ARG A 147 -11.20 6.79 -13.64
N LYS A 148 -11.07 8.10 -13.77
CA LYS A 148 -10.68 8.75 -15.03
C LYS A 148 -9.30 8.31 -15.52
N PHE A 149 -8.33 8.20 -14.61
CA PHE A 149 -7.01 7.68 -14.93
C PHE A 149 -7.09 6.26 -15.49
N LEU A 150 -7.84 5.38 -14.83
CA LEU A 150 -7.98 3.97 -15.20
C LEU A 150 -8.63 3.83 -16.59
N GLU A 151 -9.71 4.58 -16.86
CA GLU A 151 -10.39 4.60 -18.17
C GLU A 151 -9.42 4.96 -19.31
N ASN A 152 -8.54 5.94 -19.09
CA ASN A 152 -7.56 6.40 -20.08
C ASN A 152 -6.33 5.48 -20.20
N ASN A 153 -6.16 4.52 -19.28
CA ASN A 153 -4.98 3.65 -19.20
C ASN A 153 -5.35 2.16 -19.17
N MET A 154 -6.47 1.79 -19.78
CA MET A 154 -6.92 0.40 -19.83
C MET A 154 -5.99 -0.55 -20.59
N ASN A 155 -5.03 -0.04 -21.34
CA ASN A 155 -3.95 -0.82 -21.97
C ASN A 155 -2.85 -1.24 -21.01
N LYS A 156 -2.81 -0.70 -19.79
CA LYS A 156 -1.86 -1.10 -18.76
C LYS A 156 -2.26 -2.44 -18.14
N SER A 157 -1.28 -3.26 -17.83
CA SER A 157 -1.47 -4.61 -17.30
C SER A 157 -0.56 -4.98 -16.12
N CYS A 158 0.28 -4.04 -15.68
CA CYS A 158 1.12 -4.19 -14.49
C CYS A 158 0.98 -2.95 -13.62
N TYR A 159 0.69 -3.15 -12.34
CA TYR A 159 0.56 -2.08 -11.35
C TYR A 159 1.51 -2.38 -10.18
N ILE A 160 2.54 -1.56 -10.01
CA ILE A 160 3.46 -1.65 -8.88
C ILE A 160 2.95 -0.67 -7.84
N VAL A 161 2.50 -1.18 -6.70
CA VAL A 161 1.83 -0.39 -5.65
C VAL A 161 2.69 -0.34 -4.40
N CYS A 162 2.88 0.84 -3.86
CA CYS A 162 3.64 1.10 -2.64
C CYS A 162 2.98 2.19 -1.79
N GLY A 163 3.50 2.43 -0.60
CA GLY A 163 3.05 3.53 0.28
C GLY A 163 2.52 3.05 1.62
N ASP A 164 1.61 3.82 2.18
CA ASP A 164 1.05 3.57 3.51
C ASP A 164 -0.48 3.83 3.56
N CYS A 165 -1.17 3.31 4.55
CA CYS A 165 -0.73 2.20 5.39
C CYS A 165 -0.96 0.87 4.69
N THR A 166 -0.03 -0.09 4.87
CA THR A 166 -0.08 -1.40 4.21
C THR A 166 -1.44 -2.09 4.35
N ASP A 167 -1.99 -2.08 5.56
CA ASP A 167 -3.21 -2.81 5.96
C ASP A 167 -4.51 -2.01 5.76
N ILE A 168 -4.39 -0.72 5.42
CA ILE A 168 -5.53 0.17 5.23
C ILE A 168 -5.60 0.60 3.76
N CYS A 169 -4.92 1.70 3.40
CA CYS A 169 -5.05 2.31 2.08
C CYS A 169 -4.48 1.42 0.96
N VAL A 170 -3.30 0.85 1.17
CA VAL A 170 -2.64 -0.02 0.18
C VAL A 170 -3.44 -1.30 -0.04
N LEU A 171 -3.82 -2.00 1.05
CA LEU A 171 -4.63 -3.22 0.97
C LEU A 171 -5.95 -2.98 0.23
N ASN A 172 -6.72 -1.97 0.66
CA ASN A 172 -8.03 -1.66 0.06
C ASN A 172 -7.91 -1.36 -1.43
N PHE A 173 -6.93 -0.55 -1.82
CA PHE A 173 -6.68 -0.22 -3.21
C PHE A 173 -6.30 -1.46 -4.03
N CYS A 174 -5.34 -2.26 -3.56
CA CYS A 174 -4.87 -3.46 -4.26
C CYS A 174 -6.00 -4.47 -4.49
N LEU A 175 -6.81 -4.75 -3.46
CA LEU A 175 -7.95 -5.67 -3.56
C LEU A 175 -9.01 -5.17 -4.54
N SER A 176 -9.35 -3.88 -4.48
CA SER A 176 -10.33 -3.28 -5.38
C SER A 176 -9.87 -3.29 -6.82
N LEU A 177 -8.60 -2.95 -7.06
CA LEU A 177 -8.02 -2.99 -8.41
C LEU A 177 -7.97 -4.42 -8.96
N LYS A 178 -7.59 -5.40 -8.14
CA LYS A 178 -7.56 -6.82 -8.53
C LYS A 178 -8.94 -7.35 -8.90
N THR A 179 -9.91 -7.10 -8.04
CA THR A 179 -11.28 -7.56 -8.26
C THR A 179 -11.95 -6.86 -9.43
N PHE A 180 -11.65 -5.58 -9.66
CA PHE A 180 -12.10 -4.87 -10.87
C PHE A 180 -11.61 -5.56 -12.15
N PHE A 181 -10.32 -5.88 -12.26
CA PHE A 181 -9.80 -6.55 -13.44
C PHE A 181 -10.35 -7.97 -13.60
N ASN A 182 -10.58 -8.68 -12.50
CA ASN A 182 -11.23 -9.99 -12.53
C ASN A 182 -12.67 -9.89 -13.05
N GLU A 183 -13.44 -8.89 -12.60
CA GLU A 183 -14.83 -8.68 -13.02
C GLU A 183 -14.96 -8.48 -14.53
N ILE A 184 -14.05 -7.74 -15.12
CA ILE A 184 -14.04 -7.48 -16.57
C ILE A 184 -13.25 -8.53 -17.38
N ASN A 185 -12.85 -9.64 -16.77
CA ASN A 185 -12.06 -10.73 -17.39
C ASN A 185 -10.77 -10.23 -18.08
N LYS A 186 -10.10 -9.26 -17.47
CA LYS A 186 -8.85 -8.71 -17.98
C LYS A 186 -7.68 -9.09 -17.08
N SER A 187 -6.63 -9.65 -17.67
CA SER A 187 -5.42 -9.96 -16.92
C SER A 187 -4.67 -8.68 -16.54
N ALA A 188 -4.43 -8.50 -15.23
CA ALA A 188 -3.54 -7.49 -14.71
C ALA A 188 -2.75 -8.05 -13.53
N GLU A 189 -1.43 -7.83 -13.55
CA GLU A 189 -0.55 -8.13 -12.41
C GLU A 189 -0.54 -6.93 -11.48
N ILE A 190 -0.82 -7.17 -10.20
CA ILE A 190 -0.65 -6.18 -9.14
C ILE A 190 0.48 -6.69 -8.26
N LEU A 191 1.50 -5.86 -8.09
CA LEU A 191 2.74 -6.20 -7.46
C LEU A 191 3.00 -5.22 -6.32
N VAL A 192 3.32 -5.75 -5.13
CA VAL A 192 3.66 -4.97 -3.95
C VAL A 192 5.08 -5.31 -3.49
N PRO A 193 6.04 -4.38 -3.64
CA PRO A 193 7.37 -4.51 -3.06
C PRO A 193 7.25 -4.27 -1.55
N ILE A 194 7.51 -5.29 -0.73
CA ILE A 194 7.27 -5.21 0.72
C ILE A 194 8.17 -4.21 1.43
N ASN A 195 9.34 -3.90 0.88
CA ASN A 195 10.23 -2.85 1.40
C ASN A 195 9.80 -1.41 1.03
N MET A 196 8.71 -1.27 0.28
CA MET A 196 8.13 0.02 -0.14
C MET A 196 6.75 0.26 0.48
N THR A 197 6.34 -0.53 1.47
CA THR A 197 5.08 -0.34 2.19
C THR A 197 5.29 -0.49 3.68
N GLU A 198 4.57 0.28 4.48
CA GLU A 198 4.65 0.27 5.93
C GLU A 198 3.32 0.72 6.55
N THR A 199 3.14 0.47 7.84
CA THR A 199 1.99 0.96 8.61
C THR A 199 2.42 1.53 9.97
N PHE A 200 1.52 2.24 10.64
CA PHE A 200 1.77 2.81 11.97
C PHE A 200 1.72 1.75 13.07
N HIS A 201 2.20 2.13 14.26
CA HIS A 201 2.06 1.34 15.49
C HIS A 201 1.24 2.10 16.53
N ALA A 202 0.30 1.41 17.18
CA ALA A 202 -0.48 1.92 18.30
C ALA A 202 -0.81 0.80 19.28
N GLU A 203 -1.33 1.15 20.47
CA GLU A 203 -1.66 0.19 21.53
C GLU A 203 -2.53 -0.99 21.06
N LYS A 204 -3.50 -0.74 20.18
CA LYS A 204 -4.41 -1.76 19.63
C LYS A 204 -4.13 -2.11 18.17
N HIS A 205 -3.04 -1.59 17.63
CA HIS A 205 -2.64 -1.79 16.24
C HIS A 205 -1.14 -2.14 16.20
N ASP A 206 -0.84 -3.42 16.39
CA ASP A 206 0.54 -3.92 16.29
C ASP A 206 0.99 -3.92 14.84
N ARG A 207 2.03 -3.14 14.53
CA ARG A 207 2.58 -2.95 13.18
C ARG A 207 2.93 -4.28 12.50
N SER A 208 3.64 -5.17 13.20
CA SER A 208 4.09 -6.43 12.61
C SER A 208 2.91 -7.31 12.26
N PHE A 209 1.93 -7.41 13.17
CA PHE A 209 0.71 -8.18 12.92
C PHE A 209 -0.13 -7.59 11.79
N ALA A 210 -0.28 -6.27 11.74
CA ALA A 210 -1.03 -5.56 10.71
C ALA A 210 -0.39 -5.77 9.33
N ASN A 211 0.92 -5.53 9.19
CA ASN A 211 1.66 -5.77 7.94
C ASN A 211 1.54 -7.22 7.47
N ILE A 212 1.83 -8.20 8.33
CA ILE A 212 1.78 -9.61 7.98
C ILE A 212 0.38 -10.03 7.56
N SER A 213 -0.65 -9.58 8.30
CA SER A 213 -2.04 -9.90 7.99
C SER A 213 -2.45 -9.34 6.63
N ALA A 214 -2.12 -8.08 6.35
CA ALA A 214 -2.44 -7.42 5.10
C ALA A 214 -1.73 -8.08 3.91
N LEU A 215 -0.43 -8.33 4.03
CA LEU A 215 0.35 -8.99 2.98
C LEU A 215 -0.17 -10.41 2.69
N SER A 216 -0.53 -11.17 3.74
CA SER A 216 -1.13 -12.50 3.57
C SER A 216 -2.49 -12.44 2.86
N VAL A 217 -3.32 -11.44 3.16
CA VAL A 217 -4.60 -11.23 2.47
C VAL A 217 -4.36 -10.85 1.01
N MET A 218 -3.42 -9.95 0.72
CA MET A 218 -3.06 -9.57 -0.65
C MET A 218 -2.64 -10.79 -1.47
N GLU A 219 -1.70 -11.58 -0.96
CA GLU A 219 -1.18 -12.77 -1.64
C GLU A 219 -2.29 -13.80 -1.91
N THR A 220 -3.14 -14.08 -0.92
CA THR A 220 -4.28 -14.99 -1.06
C THR A 220 -5.26 -14.55 -2.14
N ASN A 221 -5.36 -13.24 -2.39
CA ASN A 221 -6.20 -12.67 -3.44
C ASN A 221 -5.48 -12.50 -4.80
N GLY A 222 -4.29 -13.08 -4.96
CA GLY A 222 -3.53 -13.09 -6.21
C GLY A 222 -2.80 -11.78 -6.50
N ILE A 223 -2.47 -11.00 -5.47
CA ILE A 223 -1.54 -9.87 -5.55
C ILE A 223 -0.14 -10.44 -5.30
N LYS A 224 0.80 -10.09 -6.15
CA LYS A 224 2.16 -10.61 -6.09
C LYS A 224 3.01 -9.79 -5.11
N LEU A 225 3.58 -10.47 -4.13
CA LEU A 225 4.54 -9.87 -3.21
C LEU A 225 5.96 -10.10 -3.71
N VAL A 226 6.83 -9.12 -3.52
CA VAL A 226 8.27 -9.21 -3.79
C VAL A 226 9.05 -8.49 -2.71
N GLY A 227 10.31 -8.89 -2.48
CA GLY A 227 11.15 -8.27 -1.45
C GLY A 227 11.41 -6.79 -1.70
N GLY A 228 11.52 -6.40 -2.97
CA GLY A 228 11.79 -5.04 -3.40
C GLY A 228 12.06 -4.98 -4.90
N ILE A 229 12.49 -3.81 -5.37
CA ILE A 229 12.89 -3.61 -6.77
C ILE A 229 14.39 -3.29 -6.80
N GLU A 230 15.13 -4.08 -7.56
CA GLU A 230 16.54 -3.87 -7.84
C GLU A 230 16.69 -3.04 -9.12
N ILE A 231 17.30 -1.86 -8.95
CA ILE A 231 17.48 -0.92 -10.06
C ILE A 231 18.83 -1.18 -10.70
N ASN A 232 18.79 -1.78 -11.88
CA ASN A 232 19.97 -1.92 -12.75
C ASN A 232 19.97 -0.74 -13.75
N GLU A 233 21.14 -0.11 -13.90
CA GLU A 233 21.35 1.05 -14.78
C GLU A 233 21.29 0.68 -16.28
#